data_e9c63360fed4f2617b4e759040239184
#
_entry.id   e9c63360fed4f2617b4e759040239184
#
_cell.length_a   1.000
_cell.length_b   1.000
_cell.length_c   1.000
_cell.angle_alpha   90.00
_cell.angle_beta   90.00
_cell.angle_gamma   90.00
#
_symmetry.space_group_name_H-M   'P 1'
#
loop_
_entity.id
_entity.type
_entity.pdbx_description
1 polymer ?
#
loop_
_entity_poly.entity_id
_entity_poly.type
_entity_poly.pdbx_seq_one_letter_code
_entity_poly.pdbx_strand_id
1 'polypeptide(L)'
;QITDDGKYYILLDEVQFVDHFERVLNSFLHIKNADVYVTGSNAKFLSSDIITEFRGRGDQIYLSPLSFKEYYDYCKIDFDDAWNEYSMYGGMPFLLTCKTDEQKVHYLENLFTETYIKDIVNRHNIRDTDVLEDVLNIVSSSVGSLTNPNKLSNSFKSIKSIDVAPNTIKQY
;
A
#
# COMPACT_ATOMS: atom_id res chain seq x y z
N GLN A 1 -1.17 1.48 33.90
CA GLN A 1 -2.42 2.23 34.20
C GLN A 1 -2.13 3.72 34.06
N ILE A 2 -2.96 4.43 33.28
CA ILE A 2 -2.95 5.88 33.18
C ILE A 2 -3.69 6.37 34.41
N THR A 3 -2.96 7.02 35.33
CA THR A 3 -3.45 7.37 36.67
C THR A 3 -3.48 8.88 36.98
N ASP A 4 -3.10 9.70 36.01
CA ASP A 4 -3.12 11.16 36.11
C ASP A 4 -4.08 11.81 35.10
N ASP A 5 -4.28 13.13 35.20
CA ASP A 5 -5.18 13.90 34.34
C ASP A 5 -4.50 14.37 33.03
N GLY A 6 -3.30 13.89 32.70
CA GLY A 6 -2.60 14.20 31.46
C GLY A 6 -3.32 13.64 30.25
N LYS A 7 -3.21 14.31 29.11
CA LYS A 7 -3.68 13.76 27.83
C LYS A 7 -2.64 12.83 27.24
N TYR A 8 -3.05 11.62 26.87
CA TYR A 8 -2.20 10.58 26.30
C TYR A 8 -2.55 10.29 24.86
N TYR A 9 -1.54 9.91 24.09
CA TYR A 9 -1.66 9.44 22.71
C TYR A 9 -1.09 8.04 22.63
N ILE A 10 -1.93 7.07 22.28
CA ILE A 10 -1.53 5.67 22.12
C ILE A 10 -1.43 5.41 20.61
N LEU A 11 -0.22 5.13 20.15
CA LEU A 11 0.08 4.88 18.73
C LEU A 11 0.43 3.40 18.59
N LEU A 12 -0.37 2.68 17.83
CA LEU A 12 -0.20 1.25 17.59
C LEU A 12 -0.03 1.02 16.09
N ASP A 13 1.10 0.48 15.72
CA ASP A 13 1.44 0.19 14.32
C ASP A 13 1.22 -1.29 14.01
N GLU A 14 0.73 -1.57 12.81
CA GLU A 14 0.52 -2.91 12.28
C GLU A 14 -0.28 -3.84 13.22
N VAL A 15 -1.40 -3.33 13.78
CA VAL A 15 -2.16 -4.06 14.83
C VAL A 15 -2.74 -5.40 14.36
N GLN A 16 -2.82 -5.65 13.05
CA GLN A 16 -3.29 -6.94 12.51
C GLN A 16 -2.40 -8.12 12.87
N PHE A 17 -1.17 -7.88 13.32
CA PHE A 17 -0.29 -8.93 13.84
C PHE A 17 -0.62 -9.37 15.27
N VAL A 18 -1.52 -8.66 15.94
CA VAL A 18 -1.98 -9.01 17.29
C VAL A 18 -3.28 -9.80 17.19
N ASP A 19 -3.28 -10.99 17.76
CA ASP A 19 -4.51 -11.79 17.84
C ASP A 19 -5.59 -11.06 18.65
N HIS A 20 -6.80 -11.03 18.11
CA HIS A 20 -7.94 -10.36 18.75
C HIS A 20 -7.71 -8.89 19.10
N PHE A 21 -6.93 -8.16 18.26
CA PHE A 21 -6.60 -6.76 18.49
C PHE A 21 -7.84 -5.88 18.69
N GLU A 22 -8.99 -6.23 18.12
CA GLU A 22 -10.27 -5.53 18.25
C GLU A 22 -10.68 -5.42 19.74
N ARG A 23 -10.47 -6.50 20.50
CA ARG A 23 -10.77 -6.51 21.96
C ARG A 23 -9.82 -5.59 22.72
N VAL A 24 -8.55 -5.55 22.32
CA VAL A 24 -7.55 -4.66 22.91
C VAL A 24 -7.93 -3.21 22.63
N LEU A 25 -8.25 -2.87 21.39
CA LEU A 25 -8.68 -1.53 21.01
C LEU A 25 -9.94 -1.10 21.76
N ASN A 26 -10.94 -1.98 21.83
CA ASN A 26 -12.16 -1.70 22.60
C ASN A 26 -11.87 -1.41 24.08
N SER A 27 -10.84 -2.06 24.68
CA SER A 27 -10.46 -1.77 26.05
C SER A 27 -9.88 -0.36 26.22
N PHE A 28 -9.16 0.16 25.21
CA PHE A 28 -8.61 1.52 25.23
C PHE A 28 -9.67 2.61 25.12
N LEU A 29 -10.82 2.33 24.49
CA LEU A 29 -11.92 3.28 24.39
C LEU A 29 -12.51 3.68 25.76
N HIS A 30 -12.23 2.92 26.80
CA HIS A 30 -12.66 3.24 28.17
C HIS A 30 -11.70 4.24 28.88
N ILE A 31 -10.57 4.56 28.29
CA ILE A 31 -9.59 5.50 28.85
C ILE A 31 -9.97 6.92 28.39
N LYS A 32 -10.57 7.70 29.27
CA LYS A 32 -11.17 9.00 28.94
C LYS A 32 -10.17 10.06 28.46
N ASN A 33 -8.93 9.96 28.89
CA ASN A 33 -7.87 10.93 28.61
C ASN A 33 -6.82 10.41 27.63
N ALA A 34 -7.16 9.39 26.84
CA ALA A 34 -6.29 8.86 25.80
C ALA A 34 -6.97 8.89 24.43
N ASP A 35 -6.24 9.37 23.43
CA ASP A 35 -6.56 9.20 22.02
C ASP A 35 -5.77 8.02 21.46
N VAL A 36 -6.44 7.12 20.76
CA VAL A 36 -5.82 5.91 20.23
C VAL A 36 -5.76 6.01 18.72
N TYR A 37 -4.57 5.87 18.15
CA TYR A 37 -4.31 5.84 16.73
C TYR A 37 -3.77 4.46 16.36
N VAL A 38 -4.32 3.86 15.34
CA VAL A 38 -3.90 2.55 14.89
C VAL A 38 -3.61 2.58 13.40
N THR A 39 -2.58 1.86 12.99
CA THR A 39 -2.29 1.60 11.60
C THR A 39 -2.38 0.10 11.29
N GLY A 40 -2.53 -0.19 10.02
CA GLY A 40 -2.45 -1.55 9.52
C GLY A 40 -2.51 -1.57 8.00
N SER A 41 -1.70 -2.40 7.40
CA SER A 41 -1.48 -2.49 5.96
C SER A 41 -2.49 -3.37 5.25
N ASN A 42 -3.74 -3.54 5.75
CA ASN A 42 -4.50 -4.65 5.23
C ASN A 42 -5.99 -4.45 4.98
N ALA A 43 -6.45 -5.23 3.99
CA ALA A 43 -7.86 -5.55 3.77
C ALA A 43 -8.61 -6.03 5.02
N LYS A 44 -7.94 -6.56 6.06
CA LYS A 44 -8.56 -6.80 7.37
C LYS A 44 -9.13 -5.53 7.99
N PHE A 45 -8.44 -4.39 7.85
CA PHE A 45 -8.96 -3.08 8.27
C PHE A 45 -10.08 -2.55 7.39
N LEU A 46 -10.14 -3.02 6.15
CA LEU A 46 -11.23 -2.75 5.21
C LEU A 46 -12.33 -3.81 5.30
N SER A 47 -12.15 -4.85 6.13
CA SER A 47 -13.20 -5.84 6.33
C SER A 47 -14.42 -5.18 6.95
N SER A 48 -15.59 -5.55 6.45
CA SER A 48 -16.88 -5.09 6.98
C SER A 48 -17.00 -5.27 8.49
N ASP A 49 -16.26 -6.22 9.03
CA ASP A 49 -16.30 -6.60 10.44
C ASP A 49 -15.65 -5.53 11.33
N ILE A 50 -14.47 -5.02 10.96
CA ILE A 50 -13.79 -3.95 11.72
C ILE A 50 -14.52 -2.62 11.58
N ILE A 51 -14.92 -2.27 10.35
CA ILE A 51 -15.71 -1.06 10.12
C ILE A 51 -17.02 -1.13 10.94
N THR A 52 -17.60 -2.31 11.07
CA THR A 52 -18.82 -2.52 11.84
C THR A 52 -18.56 -2.49 13.34
N GLU A 53 -17.48 -3.13 13.81
CA GLU A 53 -17.09 -3.17 15.23
C GLU A 53 -16.83 -1.76 15.78
N PHE A 54 -16.15 -0.90 15.00
CA PHE A 54 -15.80 0.46 15.43
C PHE A 54 -16.73 1.56 14.88
N ARG A 55 -17.85 1.19 14.25
CA ARG A 55 -18.78 2.17 13.70
C ARG A 55 -19.26 3.15 14.77
N GLY A 56 -19.01 4.44 14.54
CA GLY A 56 -19.35 5.52 15.47
C GLY A 56 -18.44 5.64 16.69
N ARG A 57 -17.31 4.91 16.74
CA ARG A 57 -16.33 4.96 17.83
C ARG A 57 -14.95 5.41 17.38
N GLY A 58 -14.76 5.70 16.12
CA GLY A 58 -13.51 6.18 15.56
C GLY A 58 -13.71 6.71 14.16
N ASP A 59 -12.72 7.48 13.71
CA ASP A 59 -12.64 8.04 12.38
C ASP A 59 -11.55 7.34 11.59
N GLN A 60 -11.76 7.19 10.28
CA GLN A 60 -10.79 6.62 9.38
C GLN A 60 -10.06 7.73 8.62
N ILE A 61 -8.74 7.69 8.68
CA ILE A 61 -7.87 8.62 7.95
C ILE A 61 -7.16 7.84 6.85
N TYR A 62 -7.39 8.24 5.61
CA TYR A 62 -6.68 7.69 4.45
C TYR A 62 -5.45 8.53 4.18
N LEU A 63 -4.29 7.87 4.15
CA LEU A 63 -3.03 8.48 3.73
C LEU A 63 -2.71 8.01 2.32
N SER A 64 -2.63 8.95 1.40
CA SER A 64 -2.16 8.71 0.03
C SER A 64 -0.71 9.18 -0.12
N PRO A 65 0.02 8.70 -1.12
CA PRO A 65 1.24 9.36 -1.56
C PRO A 65 1.00 10.84 -1.83
N LEU A 66 2.04 11.65 -1.80
CA LEU A 66 1.95 13.08 -2.08
C LEU A 66 1.30 13.31 -3.45
N SER A 67 0.34 14.22 -3.50
CA SER A 67 -0.13 14.76 -4.76
C SER A 67 0.97 15.58 -5.45
N PHE A 68 0.87 15.78 -6.76
CA PHE A 68 1.84 16.63 -7.47
C PHE A 68 1.92 18.04 -6.86
N LYS A 69 0.80 18.59 -6.41
CA LYS A 69 0.80 19.90 -5.75
C LYS A 69 1.65 19.91 -4.48
N GLU A 70 1.47 18.92 -3.59
CA GLU A 70 2.24 18.83 -2.35
C GLU A 70 3.72 18.60 -2.64
N TYR A 71 4.04 17.76 -3.62
CA TYR A 71 5.40 17.53 -4.10
C TYR A 71 6.04 18.83 -4.61
N TYR A 72 5.37 19.55 -5.51
CA TYR A 72 5.84 20.79 -6.10
C TYR A 72 6.05 21.89 -5.08
N ASP A 73 5.07 22.08 -4.16
CA ASP A 73 5.17 23.06 -3.08
C ASP A 73 6.37 22.80 -2.16
N TYR A 74 6.81 21.52 -2.02
CA TYR A 74 7.96 21.15 -1.22
C TYR A 74 9.30 21.34 -1.96
N CYS A 75 9.39 20.87 -3.19
CA CYS A 75 10.65 20.82 -3.94
C CYS A 75 11.19 22.21 -4.32
N LYS A 76 10.30 23.17 -4.59
CA LYS A 76 10.65 24.57 -4.98
C LYS A 76 11.62 24.62 -6.18
N ILE A 77 11.45 23.72 -7.12
CA ILE A 77 12.16 23.67 -8.41
C ILE A 77 11.23 24.14 -9.52
N ASP A 78 11.73 24.28 -10.76
CA ASP A 78 10.89 24.64 -11.90
C ASP A 78 9.73 23.65 -12.10
N PHE A 79 8.63 24.13 -12.66
CA PHE A 79 7.41 23.31 -12.81
C PHE A 79 7.63 22.11 -13.73
N ASP A 80 8.32 22.32 -14.85
CA ASP A 80 8.55 21.24 -15.82
C ASP A 80 9.49 20.16 -15.27
N ASP A 81 10.53 20.58 -14.54
CA ASP A 81 11.43 19.66 -13.84
C ASP A 81 10.70 18.87 -12.75
N ALA A 82 9.89 19.55 -11.95
CA ALA A 82 9.08 18.91 -10.91
C ALA A 82 8.09 17.90 -11.50
N TRP A 83 7.46 18.27 -12.62
CA TRP A 83 6.50 17.39 -13.29
C TRP A 83 7.18 16.15 -13.89
N ASN A 84 8.32 16.33 -14.54
CA ASN A 84 9.09 15.23 -15.10
C ASN A 84 9.51 14.25 -14.00
N GLU A 85 10.04 14.77 -12.90
CA GLU A 85 10.48 13.96 -11.77
C GLU A 85 9.32 13.23 -11.09
N TYR A 86 8.21 13.94 -10.80
CA TYR A 86 7.02 13.35 -10.20
C TYR A 86 6.37 12.30 -11.11
N SER A 87 6.33 12.54 -12.42
CA SER A 87 5.78 11.59 -13.40
C SER A 87 6.60 10.31 -13.49
N MET A 88 7.92 10.40 -13.25
CA MET A 88 8.83 9.27 -13.30
C MET A 88 8.84 8.45 -12.01
N TYR A 89 8.92 9.12 -10.87
CA TYR A 89 9.16 8.46 -9.57
C TYR A 89 7.92 8.43 -8.66
N GLY A 90 6.90 9.24 -8.94
CA GLY A 90 5.69 9.32 -8.13
C GLY A 90 5.83 10.14 -6.86
N GLY A 91 4.83 10.02 -5.99
CA GLY A 91 4.66 10.87 -4.81
C GLY A 91 5.01 10.22 -3.47
N MET A 92 5.85 9.17 -3.44
CA MET A 92 6.26 8.58 -2.15
C MET A 92 7.09 9.58 -1.34
N PRO A 93 6.73 9.91 -0.08
CA PRO A 93 7.38 10.99 0.67
C PRO A 93 8.88 10.81 0.85
N PHE A 94 9.37 9.57 0.99
CA PHE A 94 10.79 9.28 1.16
C PHE A 94 11.63 9.71 -0.06
N LEU A 95 11.05 9.74 -1.25
CA LEU A 95 11.72 10.17 -2.48
C LEU A 95 12.25 11.62 -2.37
N LEU A 96 11.57 12.47 -1.60
CA LEU A 96 12.02 13.84 -1.34
C LEU A 96 13.36 13.92 -0.59
N THR A 97 13.77 12.84 0.07
CA THR A 97 15.05 12.75 0.79
C THR A 97 16.18 12.19 -0.07
N CYS A 98 15.83 11.55 -1.20
CA CYS A 98 16.80 10.99 -2.13
C CYS A 98 17.46 12.08 -2.96
N LYS A 99 18.80 12.02 -3.08
CA LYS A 99 19.58 13.04 -3.75
C LYS A 99 19.96 12.67 -5.19
N THR A 100 19.93 11.39 -5.52
CA THR A 100 20.26 10.87 -6.86
C THR A 100 19.16 9.97 -7.38
N ASP A 101 19.12 9.83 -8.70
CA ASP A 101 18.14 8.97 -9.37
C ASP A 101 18.34 7.50 -8.99
N GLU A 102 19.61 7.07 -8.80
CA GLU A 102 19.89 5.71 -8.34
C GLU A 102 19.29 5.43 -6.96
N GLN A 103 19.34 6.41 -6.05
CA GLN A 103 18.72 6.28 -4.73
C GLN A 103 17.19 6.15 -4.83
N LYS A 104 16.57 6.93 -5.72
CA LYS A 104 15.12 6.87 -5.95
C LYS A 104 14.70 5.52 -6.54
N VAL A 105 15.39 5.08 -7.58
CA VAL A 105 15.14 3.78 -8.22
C VAL A 105 15.30 2.66 -7.21
N HIS A 106 16.42 2.62 -6.50
CA HIS A 106 16.70 1.58 -5.50
C HIS A 106 15.64 1.55 -4.39
N TYR A 107 15.20 2.72 -3.91
CA TYR A 107 14.12 2.79 -2.93
C TYR A 107 12.82 2.22 -3.48
N LEU A 108 12.42 2.58 -4.70
CA LEU A 108 11.18 2.09 -5.31
C LEU A 108 11.23 0.59 -5.61
N GLU A 109 12.37 0.08 -6.08
CA GLU A 109 12.56 -1.36 -6.29
C GLU A 109 12.45 -2.14 -4.98
N ASN A 110 13.10 -1.66 -3.91
CA ASN A 110 13.01 -2.29 -2.60
C ASN A 110 11.57 -2.22 -2.05
N LEU A 111 10.92 -1.07 -2.16
CA LEU A 111 9.53 -0.90 -1.73
C LEU A 111 8.60 -1.87 -2.48
N PHE A 112 8.79 -1.99 -3.79
CA PHE A 112 8.00 -2.88 -4.62
C PHE A 112 8.23 -4.35 -4.25
N THR A 113 9.50 -4.79 -4.19
CA THR A 113 9.84 -6.19 -3.95
C THR A 113 9.56 -6.60 -2.52
N GLU A 114 10.05 -5.82 -1.55
CA GLU A 114 10.00 -6.21 -0.14
C GLU A 114 8.63 -5.96 0.49
N THR A 115 7.92 -4.94 0.06
CA THR A 115 6.64 -4.58 0.66
C THR A 115 5.47 -5.14 -0.13
N TYR A 116 5.37 -4.77 -1.41
CA TYR A 116 4.18 -5.15 -2.19
C TYR A 116 4.19 -6.61 -2.62
N ILE A 117 5.29 -7.10 -3.20
CA ILE A 117 5.34 -8.48 -3.70
C ILE A 117 5.24 -9.47 -2.54
N LYS A 118 6.03 -9.30 -1.49
CA LYS A 118 6.00 -10.18 -0.32
C LYS A 118 4.63 -10.18 0.37
N ASP A 119 4.02 -9.01 0.53
CA ASP A 119 2.70 -8.89 1.16
C ASP A 119 1.61 -9.57 0.31
N ILE A 120 1.60 -9.37 -1.00
CA ILE A 120 0.67 -10.02 -1.93
C ILE A 120 0.86 -11.53 -1.91
N VAL A 121 2.10 -12.02 -2.01
CA VAL A 121 2.44 -13.44 -2.02
C VAL A 121 1.96 -14.11 -0.73
N ASN A 122 2.27 -13.52 0.43
CA ASN A 122 1.89 -14.08 1.73
C ASN A 122 0.37 -14.05 1.94
N ARG A 123 -0.29 -12.98 1.53
CA ARG A 123 -1.73 -12.79 1.73
C ARG A 123 -2.57 -13.75 0.90
N HIS A 124 -2.16 -13.97 -0.35
CA HIS A 124 -2.90 -14.78 -1.30
C HIS A 124 -2.35 -16.18 -1.47
N ASN A 125 -1.29 -16.55 -0.70
CA ASN A 125 -0.61 -17.84 -0.81
C ASN A 125 -0.18 -18.16 -2.25
N ILE A 126 0.34 -17.16 -2.95
CA ILE A 126 0.79 -17.30 -4.33
C ILE A 126 2.01 -18.21 -4.35
N ARG A 127 1.93 -19.27 -5.16
CA ARG A 127 3.00 -20.30 -5.23
C ARG A 127 4.06 -19.95 -6.28
N ASP A 128 3.66 -19.26 -7.31
CA ASP A 128 4.52 -18.92 -8.45
C ASP A 128 4.71 -17.42 -8.53
N THR A 129 5.80 -16.94 -7.93
CA THR A 129 6.17 -15.53 -7.87
C THR A 129 6.61 -15.00 -9.23
N ASP A 130 7.22 -15.85 -10.07
CA ASP A 130 7.69 -15.44 -11.40
C ASP A 130 6.50 -15.08 -12.30
N VAL A 131 5.43 -15.87 -12.22
CA VAL A 131 4.18 -15.56 -12.93
C VAL A 131 3.54 -14.27 -12.41
N LEU A 132 3.59 -14.02 -11.10
CA LEU A 132 3.08 -12.78 -10.54
C LEU A 132 3.87 -11.56 -11.06
N GLU A 133 5.20 -11.63 -11.07
CA GLU A 133 6.05 -10.56 -11.62
C GLU A 133 5.78 -10.32 -13.09
N ASP A 134 5.63 -11.38 -13.87
CA ASP A 134 5.28 -11.28 -15.28
C ASP A 134 3.89 -10.66 -15.50
N VAL A 135 2.88 -11.00 -14.66
CA VAL A 135 1.56 -10.34 -14.68
C VAL A 135 1.72 -8.85 -14.43
N LEU A 136 2.48 -8.47 -13.41
CA LEU A 136 2.70 -7.06 -13.05
C LEU A 136 3.41 -6.30 -14.18
N ASN A 137 4.41 -6.88 -14.81
CA ASN A 137 5.12 -6.29 -15.95
C ASN A 137 4.19 -6.08 -17.17
N ILE A 138 3.34 -7.06 -17.48
CA ILE A 138 2.39 -6.93 -18.58
C ILE A 138 1.29 -5.91 -18.27
N VAL A 139 0.79 -5.89 -17.04
CA VAL A 139 -0.24 -4.92 -16.61
C VAL A 139 0.34 -3.51 -16.61
N SER A 140 1.55 -3.31 -16.07
CA SER A 140 2.20 -1.99 -16.06
C SER A 140 2.48 -1.45 -17.47
N SER A 141 2.88 -2.32 -18.40
CA SER A 141 3.05 -1.93 -19.81
C SER A 141 1.73 -1.60 -20.53
N SER A 142 0.60 -1.99 -19.94
CA SER A 142 -0.75 -1.80 -20.50
C SER A 142 -1.52 -0.67 -19.81
N VAL A 143 -0.88 0.13 -18.96
CA VAL A 143 -1.51 1.27 -18.27
C VAL A 143 -2.15 2.21 -19.29
N GLY A 144 -3.40 2.62 -19.02
CA GLY A 144 -4.19 3.46 -19.91
C GLY A 144 -4.95 2.68 -21.02
N SER A 145 -4.78 1.35 -21.13
CA SER A 145 -5.52 0.51 -22.06
C SER A 145 -6.49 -0.45 -21.38
N LEU A 146 -7.59 -0.78 -22.04
CA LEU A 146 -8.53 -1.80 -21.56
C LEU A 146 -7.87 -3.18 -21.60
N THR A 147 -7.89 -3.89 -20.49
CA THR A 147 -7.39 -5.24 -20.36
C THR A 147 -8.37 -6.17 -19.65
N ASN A 148 -8.17 -7.48 -19.79
CA ASN A 148 -8.91 -8.51 -19.06
C ASN A 148 -8.04 -9.78 -18.96
N PRO A 149 -8.39 -10.76 -18.10
CA PRO A 149 -7.60 -11.97 -17.92
C PRO A 149 -7.31 -12.76 -19.20
N ASN A 150 -8.24 -12.79 -20.15
CA ASN A 150 -8.02 -13.48 -21.44
C ASN A 150 -6.98 -12.74 -22.29
N LYS A 151 -7.03 -11.41 -22.34
CA LYS A 151 -6.05 -10.61 -23.07
C LYS A 151 -4.66 -10.75 -22.45
N LEU A 152 -4.57 -10.76 -21.13
CA LEU A 152 -3.33 -11.00 -20.41
C LEU A 152 -2.77 -12.40 -20.70
N SER A 153 -3.60 -13.45 -20.62
CA SER A 153 -3.20 -14.82 -20.97
C SER A 153 -2.62 -14.92 -22.40
N ASN A 154 -3.26 -14.26 -23.37
CA ASN A 154 -2.75 -14.20 -24.73
C ASN A 154 -1.42 -13.44 -24.82
N SER A 155 -1.23 -12.39 -24.04
CA SER A 155 0.04 -11.66 -23.96
C SER A 155 1.16 -12.52 -23.40
N PHE A 156 0.90 -13.30 -22.36
CA PHE A 156 1.85 -14.29 -21.81
C PHE A 156 2.30 -15.27 -22.88
N LYS A 157 1.33 -15.82 -23.61
CA LYS A 157 1.61 -16.79 -24.66
C LYS A 157 2.45 -16.19 -25.80
N SER A 158 2.17 -14.95 -26.20
CA SER A 158 2.86 -14.29 -27.32
C SER A 158 4.23 -13.75 -26.93
N ILE A 159 4.42 -13.22 -25.71
CA ILE A 159 5.65 -12.54 -25.29
C ILE A 159 6.64 -13.52 -24.65
N LYS A 160 6.14 -14.39 -23.77
CA LYS A 160 6.97 -15.29 -22.96
C LYS A 160 6.92 -16.75 -23.41
N SER A 161 6.03 -17.12 -24.34
CA SER A 161 5.75 -18.51 -24.74
C SER A 161 5.30 -19.38 -23.54
N ILE A 162 4.72 -18.77 -22.50
CA ILE A 162 4.19 -19.43 -21.31
C ILE A 162 2.67 -19.50 -21.44
N ASP A 163 2.09 -20.64 -21.16
CA ASP A 163 0.64 -20.85 -21.18
C ASP A 163 0.08 -20.71 -19.75
N VAL A 164 -0.40 -19.52 -19.42
CA VAL A 164 -1.03 -19.23 -18.14
C VAL A 164 -2.54 -19.11 -18.34
N ALA A 165 -3.29 -19.95 -17.64
CA ALA A 165 -4.73 -19.95 -17.76
C ALA A 165 -5.35 -18.62 -17.28
N PRO A 166 -6.39 -18.08 -17.96
CA PRO A 166 -7.06 -16.84 -17.53
C PRO A 166 -7.55 -16.86 -16.08
N ASN A 167 -7.97 -18.04 -15.59
CA ASN A 167 -8.40 -18.19 -14.20
C ASN A 167 -7.24 -18.02 -13.19
N THR A 168 -6.03 -18.46 -13.54
CA THR A 168 -4.83 -18.24 -12.72
C THR A 168 -4.49 -16.75 -12.64
N ILE A 169 -4.53 -16.05 -13.77
CA ILE A 169 -4.30 -14.59 -13.83
C ILE A 169 -5.36 -13.83 -13.00
N LYS A 170 -6.59 -14.31 -12.99
CA LYS A 170 -7.67 -13.71 -12.20
C LYS A 170 -7.47 -13.87 -10.68
N GLN A 171 -6.71 -14.87 -10.26
CA GLN A 171 -6.40 -15.12 -8.85
C GLN A 171 -5.23 -14.26 -8.36
N TYR A 172 -4.38 -13.79 -9.25
CA TYR A 172 -3.30 -12.84 -8.98
C TYR A 172 -3.81 -11.40 -9.04
#